data_90a994016e139f09b07cc04ba454fc14
#
_entry.id   90a994016e139f09b07cc04ba454fc14
#
_cell.length_a   1.000
_cell.length_b   1.000
_cell.length_c   1.000
_cell.angle_alpha   90.00
_cell.angle_beta   90.00
_cell.angle_gamma   90.00
#
_symmetry.space_group_name_H-M   'P 1'
#
loop_
_entity.id
_entity.type
_entity.pdbx_description
1 polymer ?
#
loop_
_entity_poly.entity_id
_entity_poly.type
_entity_poly.pdbx_seq_one_letter_code
_entity_poly.pdbx_strand_id
1 'polypeptide(L)'
;MAGQGIVHTGVRALCDATGCAPGELQAWLGPCIGPSQFEVGADVLRGFGRDPEATWAQECFVPRSPGKWLADLPGLAREILSAQGVTLIQGGGDCTVSDASRFFSFRRDAITGRQAASICLR
;
A
#
# COMPACT_ATOMS: atom_id res chain seq x y z
N MET A 1 -5.78 12.97 -0.49
CA MET A 1 -6.72 12.22 0.37
C MET A 1 -6.64 10.72 0.05
N ALA A 2 -6.67 9.90 1.09
CA ALA A 2 -6.57 8.44 0.94
C ALA A 2 -7.62 7.85 -0.01
N GLY A 3 -8.86 8.31 0.06
CA GLY A 3 -9.95 7.82 -0.78
C GLY A 3 -9.86 8.24 -2.24
N GLN A 4 -8.90 9.08 -2.60
CA GLN A 4 -8.70 9.58 -3.96
C GLN A 4 -7.46 9.00 -4.62
N GLY A 5 -6.79 8.03 -3.97
CA GLY A 5 -5.60 7.38 -4.49
C GLY A 5 -5.90 6.35 -5.58
N ILE A 6 -4.81 5.76 -6.12
CA ILE A 6 -4.89 4.81 -7.24
C ILE A 6 -5.72 3.56 -6.92
N VAL A 7 -5.66 3.07 -5.68
CA VAL A 7 -6.44 1.89 -5.27
C VAL A 7 -7.94 2.19 -5.37
N HIS A 8 -8.37 3.34 -4.85
CA HIS A 8 -9.77 3.77 -4.93
C HIS A 8 -10.23 3.91 -6.38
N THR A 9 -9.45 4.62 -7.18
CA THR A 9 -9.75 4.88 -8.59
C THR A 9 -9.78 3.58 -9.39
N GLY A 10 -8.84 2.66 -9.14
CA GLY A 10 -8.76 1.38 -9.82
C GLY A 10 -9.96 0.48 -9.56
N VAL A 11 -10.40 0.40 -8.30
CA VAL A 11 -11.59 -0.39 -7.94
C VAL A 11 -12.84 0.18 -8.64
N ARG A 12 -13.01 1.49 -8.63
CA ARG A 12 -14.15 2.13 -9.30
C ARG A 12 -14.13 1.87 -10.80
N ALA A 13 -12.98 2.05 -11.44
CA ALA A 13 -12.84 1.85 -12.89
C ALA A 13 -13.16 0.41 -13.28
N LEU A 14 -12.70 -0.57 -12.51
CA LEU A 14 -12.95 -1.98 -12.79
C LEU A 14 -14.43 -2.33 -12.59
N CYS A 15 -15.05 -1.84 -11.55
CA CYS A 15 -16.48 -2.05 -11.31
C CYS A 15 -17.32 -1.39 -12.39
N ASP A 16 -16.99 -0.19 -12.80
CA ASP A 16 -17.71 0.53 -13.87
C ASP A 16 -17.58 -0.21 -15.21
N ALA A 17 -16.40 -0.73 -15.53
CA ALA A 17 -16.15 -1.42 -16.79
C ALA A 17 -16.82 -2.79 -16.87
N THR A 18 -16.92 -3.49 -15.75
CA THR A 18 -17.43 -4.88 -15.71
C THR A 18 -18.85 -4.99 -15.20
N GLY A 19 -19.39 -3.96 -14.58
CA GLY A 19 -20.71 -3.99 -13.93
C GLY A 19 -20.76 -4.80 -12.63
N CYS A 20 -19.61 -5.25 -12.11
CA CYS A 20 -19.55 -6.01 -10.86
C CYS A 20 -19.57 -5.10 -9.62
N ALA A 21 -19.95 -5.68 -8.48
CA ALA A 21 -19.82 -5.01 -7.18
C ALA A 21 -18.41 -5.22 -6.59
N PRO A 22 -17.92 -4.32 -5.73
CA PRO A 22 -16.61 -4.48 -5.10
C PRO A 22 -16.43 -5.82 -4.36
N GLY A 23 -17.49 -6.35 -3.75
CA GLY A 23 -17.44 -7.64 -3.08
C GLY A 23 -17.21 -8.85 -3.99
N GLU A 24 -17.35 -8.68 -5.31
CA GLU A 24 -17.06 -9.71 -6.30
C GLU A 24 -15.61 -9.66 -6.79
N LEU A 25 -14.85 -8.64 -6.42
CA LEU A 25 -13.46 -8.49 -6.81
C LEU A 25 -12.54 -9.26 -5.86
N GLN A 26 -11.42 -9.70 -6.41
CA GLN A 26 -10.30 -10.23 -5.65
C GLN A 26 -9.12 -9.29 -5.80
N ALA A 27 -8.41 -9.05 -4.71
CA ALA A 27 -7.20 -8.25 -4.72
C ALA A 27 -6.01 -9.11 -4.33
N TRP A 28 -4.91 -8.92 -5.04
CA TRP A 28 -3.62 -9.51 -4.68
C TRP A 28 -2.60 -8.39 -4.55
N LEU A 29 -1.96 -8.32 -3.38
CA LEU A 29 -0.93 -7.32 -3.11
C LEU A 29 0.42 -7.90 -3.50
N GLY A 30 1.00 -7.36 -4.56
CA GLY A 30 2.32 -7.76 -5.03
C GLY A 30 3.44 -7.31 -4.08
N PRO A 31 4.69 -7.70 -4.39
CA PRO A 31 5.84 -7.26 -3.59
C PRO A 31 5.95 -5.73 -3.56
N CYS A 32 6.15 -5.20 -2.36
CA CYS A 32 6.36 -3.77 -2.14
C CYS A 32 7.28 -3.57 -0.93
N ILE A 33 7.56 -2.33 -0.57
CA ILE A 33 8.34 -2.05 0.64
C ILE A 33 7.52 -2.44 1.88
N GLY A 34 8.13 -3.20 2.80
CA GLY A 34 7.47 -3.69 4.00
C GLY A 34 7.46 -2.69 5.15
N PRO A 35 6.66 -2.95 6.19
CA PRO A 35 6.44 -2.00 7.30
C PRO A 35 7.67 -1.75 8.17
N SER A 36 8.65 -2.65 8.17
CA SER A 36 9.90 -2.45 8.92
C SER A 36 10.92 -1.58 8.19
N GLN A 37 10.68 -1.25 6.92
CA GLN A 37 11.64 -0.55 6.06
C GLN A 37 11.08 0.75 5.46
N PHE A 38 9.78 1.00 5.58
CA PHE A 38 9.13 2.14 4.94
C PHE A 38 9.02 3.32 5.89
N GLU A 39 10.07 4.10 5.99
CA GLU A 39 10.09 5.32 6.78
C GLU A 39 9.50 6.48 6.00
N VAL A 40 8.56 7.20 6.61
CA VAL A 40 7.82 8.30 5.99
C VAL A 40 7.80 9.52 6.92
N GLY A 41 7.52 10.69 6.34
CA GLY A 41 7.36 11.95 7.07
C GLY A 41 5.90 12.31 7.36
N ALA A 42 5.70 13.45 8.00
CA ALA A 42 4.39 13.93 8.41
C ALA A 42 3.43 14.17 7.23
N ASP A 43 3.93 14.57 6.08
CA ASP A 43 3.14 14.81 4.88
C ASP A 43 2.42 13.53 4.39
N VAL A 44 3.07 12.38 4.53
CA VAL A 44 2.44 11.09 4.18
C VAL A 44 1.30 10.77 5.16
N LEU A 45 1.52 10.99 6.47
CA LEU A 45 0.45 10.78 7.46
C LEU A 45 -0.76 11.66 7.14
N ARG A 46 -0.56 12.94 6.87
CA ARG A 46 -1.64 13.86 6.51
C ARG A 46 -2.37 13.42 5.26
N GLY A 47 -1.65 12.91 4.27
CA GLY A 47 -2.23 12.39 3.03
C GLY A 47 -3.17 11.22 3.25
N PHE A 48 -2.98 10.44 4.32
CA PHE A 48 -3.85 9.34 4.70
C PHE A 48 -4.83 9.71 5.82
N GLY A 49 -4.98 10.99 6.12
CA GLY A 49 -5.91 11.45 7.16
C GLY A 49 -5.47 11.12 8.58
N ARG A 50 -4.18 10.91 8.79
CA ARG A 50 -3.60 10.64 10.12
C ARG A 50 -3.03 11.93 10.71
N ASP A 51 -2.94 11.97 12.05
CA ASP A 51 -2.47 13.13 12.80
C ASP A 51 -0.98 12.97 13.16
N PRO A 52 -0.07 13.77 12.56
CA PRO A 52 1.35 13.68 12.88
C PRO A 52 1.70 14.20 14.28
N GLU A 53 0.79 14.93 14.93
CA GLU A 53 0.98 15.41 16.30
C GLU A 53 0.57 14.39 17.36
N ALA A 54 -0.07 13.29 16.98
CA ALA A 54 -0.47 12.25 17.90
C ALA A 54 0.75 11.58 18.53
N THR A 55 0.70 11.35 19.84
CA THR A 55 1.79 10.72 20.59
C THR A 55 1.65 9.19 20.67
N TRP A 56 0.54 8.66 20.17
CA TRP A 56 0.27 7.22 20.15
C TRP A 56 0.44 6.67 18.73
N ALA A 57 0.67 5.36 18.64
CA ALA A 57 0.71 4.68 17.35
C ALA A 57 -0.67 4.70 16.70
N GLN A 58 -0.72 5.05 15.43
CA GLN A 58 -1.94 5.01 14.62
C GLN A 58 -1.89 3.78 13.73
N GLU A 59 -3.05 3.30 13.31
CA GLU A 59 -3.12 2.14 12.44
C GLU A 59 -2.27 2.35 11.17
N CYS A 60 -1.44 1.37 10.86
CA CYS A 60 -0.48 1.39 9.76
C CYS A 60 0.67 2.40 9.88
N PHE A 61 0.76 3.15 10.97
CA PHE A 61 1.85 4.10 11.20
C PHE A 61 2.38 3.98 12.62
N VAL A 62 3.64 3.61 12.74
CA VAL A 62 4.33 3.47 14.03
C VAL A 62 5.39 4.54 14.16
N PRO A 63 5.36 5.39 15.20
CA PRO A 63 6.41 6.38 15.42
C PRO A 63 7.79 5.73 15.53
N ARG A 64 8.79 6.29 14.83
CA ARG A 64 10.15 5.77 14.84
C ARG A 64 11.13 6.74 15.49
N SER A 65 11.10 7.99 15.03
CA SER A 65 11.93 9.08 15.55
C SER A 65 11.17 10.38 15.37
N PRO A 66 11.61 11.51 15.98
CA PRO A 66 10.91 12.78 15.80
C PRO A 66 10.67 13.10 14.32
N GLY A 67 9.41 13.28 13.95
CA GLY A 67 9.00 13.61 12.58
C GLY A 67 9.07 12.45 11.58
N LYS A 68 9.29 11.21 12.06
CA LYS A 68 9.40 10.04 11.20
C LYS A 68 8.57 8.87 11.73
N TRP A 69 7.97 8.12 10.83
CA TRP A 69 7.16 6.95 11.13
C TRP A 69 7.52 5.80 10.20
N LEU A 70 7.27 4.57 10.66
CA LEU A 70 7.25 3.40 9.80
C LEU A 70 5.82 3.18 9.33
N ALA A 71 5.63 3.12 8.03
CA ALA A 71 4.31 2.93 7.41
C ALA A 71 4.17 1.49 6.92
N ASP A 72 2.97 0.93 7.12
CA ASP A 72 2.60 -0.38 6.60
C ASP A 72 1.84 -0.21 5.30
N LEU A 73 2.56 -0.17 4.18
CA LEU A 73 1.97 0.04 2.86
C LEU A 73 0.96 -1.06 2.48
N PRO A 74 1.26 -2.36 2.65
CA PRO A 74 0.25 -3.39 2.44
C PRO A 74 -0.98 -3.23 3.33
N GLY A 75 -0.79 -2.85 4.59
CA GLY A 75 -1.89 -2.58 5.53
C GLY A 75 -2.76 -1.42 5.10
N LEU A 76 -2.16 -0.34 4.60
CA LEU A 76 -2.90 0.80 4.04
C LEU A 76 -3.71 0.40 2.83
N ALA A 77 -3.15 -0.42 1.93
CA ALA A 77 -3.87 -0.93 0.76
C ALA A 77 -5.06 -1.78 1.18
N ARG A 78 -4.89 -2.67 2.17
CA ARG A 78 -5.99 -3.48 2.71
C ARG A 78 -7.09 -2.63 3.32
N GLU A 79 -6.72 -1.59 4.06
CA GLU A 79 -7.66 -0.67 4.68
C GLU A 79 -8.52 0.04 3.61
N ILE A 80 -7.89 0.55 2.56
CA ILE A 80 -8.59 1.24 1.47
C ILE A 80 -9.50 0.26 0.70
N LEU A 81 -9.00 -0.92 0.35
CA LEU A 81 -9.77 -1.94 -0.35
C LEU A 81 -10.98 -2.39 0.46
N SER A 82 -10.79 -2.65 1.76
CA SER A 82 -11.88 -3.05 2.66
C SER A 82 -12.95 -1.98 2.78
N ALA A 83 -12.55 -0.71 2.85
CA ALA A 83 -13.46 0.43 2.91
C ALA A 83 -14.32 0.53 1.64
N GLN A 84 -13.84 0.03 0.51
CA GLN A 84 -14.57 0.02 -0.75
C GLN A 84 -15.41 -1.25 -0.96
N GLY A 85 -15.36 -2.20 -0.04
CA GLY A 85 -16.13 -3.43 -0.10
C GLY A 85 -15.40 -4.64 -0.69
N VAL A 86 -14.12 -4.52 -1.01
CA VAL A 86 -13.30 -5.66 -1.45
C VAL A 86 -12.92 -6.49 -0.23
N THR A 87 -13.38 -7.73 -0.15
CA THR A 87 -13.20 -8.57 1.03
C THR A 87 -12.15 -9.66 0.85
N LEU A 88 -11.93 -10.13 -0.37
CA LEU A 88 -10.93 -11.16 -0.65
C LEU A 88 -9.62 -10.48 -1.05
N ILE A 89 -8.70 -10.38 -0.08
CA ILE A 89 -7.41 -9.69 -0.25
C ILE A 89 -6.31 -10.64 0.19
N GLN A 90 -5.34 -10.88 -0.71
CA GLN A 90 -4.22 -11.80 -0.47
C GLN A 90 -2.90 -11.12 -0.80
N GLY A 91 -1.79 -11.71 -0.39
CA GLY A 91 -0.46 -11.21 -0.67
C GLY A 91 0.04 -10.18 0.33
N GLY A 92 1.07 -9.43 -0.04
CA GLY A 92 1.64 -8.36 0.78
C GLY A 92 2.66 -8.82 1.82
N GLY A 93 3.15 -10.08 1.71
CA GLY A 93 4.13 -10.63 2.65
C GLY A 93 5.59 -10.39 2.30
N ASP A 94 5.88 -9.90 1.10
CA ASP A 94 7.24 -9.67 0.63
C ASP A 94 7.67 -8.22 0.79
N CYS A 95 8.94 -8.00 1.16
CA CYS A 95 9.52 -6.67 1.25
C CYS A 95 10.61 -6.49 0.18
N THR A 96 10.42 -5.53 -0.71
CA THR A 96 11.37 -5.25 -1.80
C THR A 96 12.70 -4.70 -1.30
N VAL A 97 12.72 -4.02 -0.17
CA VAL A 97 13.95 -3.48 0.43
C VAL A 97 14.75 -4.59 1.12
N SER A 98 14.07 -5.45 1.88
CA SER A 98 14.71 -6.48 2.68
C SER A 98 15.22 -7.66 1.86
N ASP A 99 14.65 -7.93 0.69
CA ASP A 99 14.98 -9.08 -0.13
C ASP A 99 15.64 -8.66 -1.45
N ALA A 100 16.93 -8.34 -1.36
CA ALA A 100 17.72 -7.91 -2.51
C ALA A 100 17.93 -9.03 -3.54
N SER A 101 17.80 -10.29 -3.14
CA SER A 101 18.02 -11.42 -4.04
C SER A 101 16.87 -11.61 -5.03
N ARG A 102 15.67 -11.14 -4.70
CA ARG A 102 14.46 -11.30 -5.52
C ARG A 102 13.92 -10.02 -6.10
N PHE A 103 14.16 -8.86 -5.46
CA PHE A 103 13.48 -7.62 -5.82
C PHE A 103 14.43 -6.45 -6.02
N PHE A 104 14.11 -5.62 -7.01
CA PHE A 104 14.70 -4.28 -7.16
C PHE A 104 14.08 -3.33 -6.12
N SER A 105 14.85 -2.35 -5.66
CA SER A 105 14.34 -1.33 -4.75
C SER A 105 15.10 -0.01 -4.94
N PHE A 106 14.39 1.02 -5.38
CA PHE A 106 14.93 2.37 -5.47
C PHE A 106 15.28 2.93 -4.08
N ARG A 107 14.45 2.64 -3.07
CA ARG A 107 14.67 3.10 -1.69
C ARG A 107 15.98 2.55 -1.11
N ARG A 108 16.32 1.30 -1.46
CA ARG A 108 17.57 0.67 -1.02
C ARG A 108 18.78 1.12 -1.85
N ASP A 109 18.65 1.15 -3.17
CA ASP A 109 19.78 1.20 -4.09
C ASP A 109 19.92 2.50 -4.90
N ALA A 110 18.89 3.32 -4.99
CA ALA A 110 18.80 4.53 -5.79
C ALA A 110 18.98 4.29 -7.30
N ILE A 111 20.07 3.64 -7.72
CA ILE A 111 20.28 3.19 -9.11
C ILE A 111 19.90 1.72 -9.15
N THR A 112 18.81 1.38 -9.84
CA THR A 112 18.25 0.03 -9.83
C THR A 112 17.39 -0.21 -11.06
N GLY A 113 17.10 -1.51 -11.32
CA GLY A 113 16.07 -1.89 -12.27
C GLY A 113 14.67 -1.63 -11.72
N ARG A 114 13.71 -2.01 -12.50
CA ARG A 114 12.28 -1.97 -12.16
C ARG A 114 11.68 -3.34 -12.37
N GLN A 115 10.57 -3.60 -11.71
CA GLN A 115 9.82 -4.84 -11.87
C GLN A 115 8.36 -4.52 -12.12
N ALA A 116 7.67 -5.43 -12.79
CA ALA A 116 6.25 -5.27 -13.08
C ALA A 116 5.54 -6.60 -12.91
N ALA A 117 4.27 -6.54 -12.56
CA ALA A 117 3.41 -7.71 -12.51
C ALA A 117 2.14 -7.41 -13.30
N SER A 118 1.64 -8.40 -14.02
CA SER A 118 0.38 -8.28 -14.75
C SER A 118 -0.41 -9.56 -14.65
N ILE A 119 -1.72 -9.46 -14.82
CA ILE A 119 -2.63 -10.60 -14.81
C ILE A 119 -3.73 -10.37 -15.85
N CYS A 120 -4.13 -11.42 -16.52
CA CYS A 120 -5.25 -11.34 -17.47
C CYS A 120 -6.02 -12.64 -17.46
N LEU A 121 -7.26 -12.59 -17.94
CA LEU A 121 -8.05 -13.78 -18.22
C LEU A 121 -7.64 -14.36 -19.57
N ARG A 122 -7.69 -15.68 -19.66
CA ARG A 122 -7.48 -16.39 -20.93
C ARG A 122 -8.78 -16.56 -21.68
#